data_eb08fbdf75845031442c99e747a86cd0
#
_entry.id   eb08fbdf75845031442c99e747a86cd0
#
_cell.length_a   1.000
_cell.length_b   1.000
_cell.length_c   1.000
_cell.angle_alpha   90.00
_cell.angle_beta   90.00
_cell.angle_gamma   90.00
#
_symmetry.space_group_name_H-M   'P 1'
#
loop_
_entity.id
_entity.type
_entity.pdbx_description
1 polymer ?
#
loop_
_entity_poly.entity_id
_entity_poly.type
_entity_poly.pdbx_seq_one_letter_code
_entity_poly.pdbx_strand_id
1 'polypeptide(L)'
;MITYKGFEKGLVCRGYQFKAHEVNVCEKAKTAREGFHSAENPLDVLTYYPNPETSEYWMCIAGGDIDEDGCDSKVSSTELTLMHEIGIEGILTWGYAMHIGREDFAESNKRRFWRHATASCGYAISICEDARAK
;
A
#
# COMPACT_ATOMS: atom_id res chain seq x y z
N MET A 1 -1.52 9.95 8.23
CA MET A 1 -1.25 8.49 8.29
C MET A 1 -0.75 8.03 6.94
N ILE A 2 0.38 7.35 6.92
CA ILE A 2 0.90 6.77 5.68
C ILE A 2 0.12 5.52 5.33
N THR A 3 -0.38 5.46 4.10
CA THR A 3 -1.13 4.32 3.58
C THR A 3 -0.71 4.02 2.14
N TYR A 4 -1.24 2.92 1.60
CA TYR A 4 -0.94 2.46 0.25
C TYR A 4 -2.25 2.18 -0.46
N LYS A 5 -2.30 2.46 -1.76
CA LYS A 5 -3.52 2.29 -2.53
C LYS A 5 -3.22 1.83 -3.95
N GLY A 6 -4.09 0.95 -4.45
CA GLY A 6 -4.12 0.56 -5.86
C GLY A 6 -5.19 1.35 -6.62
N PHE A 7 -4.93 1.54 -7.89
CA PHE A 7 -5.83 2.21 -8.82
C PHE A 7 -5.87 1.45 -10.14
N GLU A 8 -6.94 1.61 -10.87
CA GLU A 8 -6.95 1.32 -12.30
C GLU A 8 -6.04 2.31 -13.02
N LYS A 9 -5.56 1.97 -14.21
CA LYS A 9 -4.72 2.86 -15.00
C LYS A 9 -5.39 4.22 -15.20
N GLY A 10 -4.60 5.27 -15.04
CA GLY A 10 -5.08 6.64 -15.08
C GLY A 10 -5.59 7.16 -13.74
N LEU A 11 -5.24 6.50 -12.64
CA LEU A 11 -5.60 6.89 -11.27
C LEU A 11 -7.11 6.91 -11.05
N VAL A 12 -7.82 5.93 -11.57
CA VAL A 12 -9.26 5.77 -11.37
C VAL A 12 -9.52 4.66 -10.35
N CYS A 13 -10.47 4.89 -9.46
CA CYS A 13 -10.94 3.87 -8.53
C CYS A 13 -12.43 4.07 -8.32
N ARG A 14 -13.22 3.04 -8.62
CA ARG A 14 -14.69 3.05 -8.49
C ARG A 14 -15.33 4.28 -9.14
N GLY A 15 -14.85 4.64 -10.32
CA GLY A 15 -15.38 5.77 -11.08
C GLY A 15 -14.91 7.15 -10.61
N TYR A 16 -14.12 7.23 -9.54
CA TYR A 16 -13.55 8.49 -9.10
C TYR A 16 -12.17 8.70 -9.75
N GLN A 17 -11.96 9.89 -10.28
CA GLN A 17 -10.68 10.32 -10.86
C GLN A 17 -9.85 11.00 -9.78
N PHE A 18 -8.76 10.31 -9.36
CA PHE A 18 -7.81 10.88 -8.40
C PHE A 18 -6.80 11.79 -9.09
N LYS A 19 -6.27 12.74 -8.33
CA LYS A 19 -5.23 13.67 -8.76
C LYS A 19 -3.95 13.36 -7.99
N ALA A 20 -2.86 13.19 -8.75
CA ALA A 20 -1.54 12.95 -8.16
C ALA A 20 -0.99 14.20 -7.49
N HIS A 21 -0.28 14.02 -6.37
CA HIS A 21 0.41 15.08 -5.64
C HIS A 21 -0.51 16.19 -5.10
N GLU A 22 -1.78 15.91 -5.00
CA GLU A 22 -2.78 16.82 -4.46
C GLU A 22 -3.62 16.11 -3.41
N VAL A 23 -4.25 16.89 -2.53
CA VAL A 23 -5.22 16.36 -1.58
C VAL A 23 -6.55 16.13 -2.32
N ASN A 24 -6.99 14.88 -2.36
CA ASN A 24 -8.32 14.52 -2.84
C ASN A 24 -9.26 14.53 -1.64
N VAL A 25 -10.45 15.10 -1.78
CA VAL A 25 -11.38 15.30 -0.65
C VAL A 25 -12.74 14.71 -0.97
N CYS A 26 -13.34 14.05 0.02
CA CYS A 26 -14.74 13.62 -0.02
C CYS A 26 -15.43 13.96 1.31
N GLU A 27 -16.78 13.93 1.31
CA GLU A 27 -17.54 14.44 2.48
C GLU A 27 -17.54 13.49 3.68
N LYS A 28 -17.51 12.17 3.45
CA LYS A 28 -17.66 11.19 4.53
C LYS A 28 -16.68 10.03 4.41
N ALA A 29 -16.25 9.52 5.55
CA ALA A 29 -15.42 8.32 5.63
C ALA A 29 -16.16 7.25 6.43
N LYS A 30 -16.56 6.17 5.76
CA LYS A 30 -17.03 4.94 6.39
C LYS A 30 -16.44 3.77 5.66
N THR A 31 -15.70 2.94 6.39
CA THR A 31 -15.09 1.75 5.84
C THR A 31 -16.12 0.88 5.12
N ALA A 32 -15.79 0.43 3.93
CA ALA A 32 -16.61 -0.38 3.03
C ALA A 32 -17.64 0.37 2.17
N ARG A 33 -18.08 1.57 2.52
CA ARG A 33 -19.15 2.25 1.76
C ARG A 33 -18.80 3.66 1.30
N GLU A 34 -18.15 4.43 2.14
CA GLU A 34 -17.92 5.85 1.89
C GLU A 34 -16.46 6.21 2.15
N GLY A 35 -16.00 7.28 1.53
CA GLY A 35 -14.66 7.77 1.69
C GLY A 35 -13.67 7.13 0.72
N PHE A 36 -12.41 7.54 0.84
CA PHE A 36 -11.31 6.99 0.08
C PHE A 36 -10.69 5.85 0.86
N HIS A 37 -10.59 4.67 0.24
CA HIS A 37 -10.04 3.48 0.88
C HIS A 37 -8.56 3.34 0.54
N SER A 38 -7.76 3.04 1.56
CA SER A 38 -6.35 2.74 1.43
C SER A 38 -5.96 1.73 2.51
N ALA A 39 -4.73 1.23 2.50
CA ALA A 39 -4.29 0.21 3.45
C ALA A 39 -2.99 0.63 4.13
N GLU A 40 -2.87 0.37 5.43
CA GLU A 40 -1.62 0.59 6.17
C GLU A 40 -0.56 -0.42 5.77
N ASN A 41 -0.97 -1.67 5.52
CA ASN A 41 -0.07 -2.71 5.04
C ASN A 41 -0.07 -2.74 3.51
N PRO A 42 1.07 -2.48 2.86
CA PRO A 42 1.13 -2.47 1.40
C PRO A 42 0.63 -3.77 0.75
N LEU A 43 0.88 -4.92 1.38
CA LEU A 43 0.49 -6.21 0.82
C LEU A 43 -1.03 -6.40 0.74
N ASP A 44 -1.79 -5.71 1.60
CA ASP A 44 -3.25 -5.79 1.56
C ASP A 44 -3.84 -5.12 0.32
N VAL A 45 -3.09 -4.22 -0.31
CA VAL A 45 -3.49 -3.61 -1.59
C VAL A 45 -3.67 -4.67 -2.68
N LEU A 46 -2.85 -5.71 -2.67
CA LEU A 46 -2.90 -6.79 -3.66
C LEU A 46 -4.17 -7.64 -3.57
N THR A 47 -4.88 -7.60 -2.46
CA THR A 47 -6.19 -8.24 -2.33
C THR A 47 -7.22 -7.61 -3.26
N TYR A 48 -7.12 -6.30 -3.47
CA TYR A 48 -8.07 -5.52 -4.28
C TYR A 48 -7.56 -5.25 -5.69
N TYR A 49 -6.24 -5.14 -5.86
CA TYR A 49 -5.57 -4.84 -7.12
C TYR A 49 -4.43 -5.83 -7.36
N PRO A 50 -4.76 -7.09 -7.68
CA PRO A 50 -3.75 -8.15 -7.75
C PRO A 50 -2.92 -8.15 -9.03
N ASN A 51 -3.37 -7.49 -10.10
CA ASN A 51 -2.69 -7.52 -11.39
C ASN A 51 -1.87 -6.24 -11.62
N PRO A 52 -0.53 -6.31 -11.52
CA PRO A 52 0.30 -5.11 -11.72
C PRO A 52 0.29 -4.58 -13.15
N GLU A 53 -0.09 -5.37 -14.14
CA GLU A 53 -0.16 -4.91 -15.53
C GLU A 53 -1.32 -3.94 -15.77
N THR A 54 -2.40 -4.07 -14.99
CA THR A 54 -3.62 -3.25 -15.13
C THR A 54 -3.81 -2.28 -13.98
N SER A 55 -2.89 -2.24 -13.02
CA SER A 55 -3.02 -1.44 -11.80
C SER A 55 -1.85 -0.48 -11.63
N GLU A 56 -2.10 0.61 -10.90
CA GLU A 56 -1.07 1.54 -10.43
C GLU A 56 -1.06 1.51 -8.91
N TYR A 57 0.12 1.54 -8.30
CA TYR A 57 0.28 1.47 -6.85
C TYR A 57 0.99 2.70 -6.33
N TRP A 58 0.41 3.33 -5.31
CA TRP A 58 0.90 4.59 -4.76
C TRP A 58 1.04 4.54 -3.25
N MET A 59 2.04 5.24 -2.75
CA MET A 59 2.13 5.62 -1.35
C MET A 59 1.33 6.91 -1.16
N CYS A 60 0.47 6.92 -0.14
CA CYS A 60 -0.48 8.00 0.11
C CYS A 60 -0.41 8.48 1.55
N ILE A 61 -0.99 9.65 1.78
CA ILE A 61 -1.27 10.16 3.13
C ILE A 61 -2.79 10.22 3.28
N ALA A 62 -3.34 9.43 4.18
CA ALA A 62 -4.73 9.51 4.57
C ALA A 62 -4.89 10.56 5.68
N GLY A 63 -5.90 11.42 5.55
CA GLY A 63 -6.15 12.50 6.49
C GLY A 63 -7.63 12.81 6.63
N GLY A 64 -7.93 13.89 7.34
CA GLY A 64 -9.31 14.25 7.67
C GLY A 64 -9.91 13.25 8.66
N ASP A 65 -11.17 12.91 8.46
CA ASP A 65 -11.84 11.87 9.25
C ASP A 65 -11.39 10.50 8.75
N ILE A 66 -10.95 9.65 9.66
CA ILE A 66 -10.42 8.32 9.36
C ILE A 66 -11.23 7.27 10.11
N ASP A 67 -11.65 6.23 9.40
CA ASP A 67 -12.35 5.08 9.96
C ASP A 67 -11.60 3.79 9.60
N GLU A 68 -11.44 2.89 10.58
CA GLU A 68 -10.78 1.61 10.44
C GLU A 68 -11.78 0.49 10.71
N ASP A 69 -11.78 -0.56 9.87
CA ASP A 69 -12.75 -1.65 10.06
C ASP A 69 -12.24 -2.77 10.98
N GLY A 70 -10.94 -2.81 11.25
CA GLY A 70 -10.35 -3.78 12.17
C GLY A 70 -10.20 -5.20 11.61
N CYS A 71 -10.63 -5.47 10.38
CA CYS A 71 -10.51 -6.80 9.78
C CYS A 71 -9.17 -7.00 9.07
N ASP A 72 -8.76 -6.03 8.30
CA ASP A 72 -7.44 -5.96 7.67
C ASP A 72 -6.86 -4.58 7.96
N SER A 73 -5.83 -4.16 7.23
CA SER A 73 -5.25 -2.84 7.43
C SER A 73 -5.96 -1.73 6.66
N LYS A 74 -7.13 -2.03 6.08
CA LYS A 74 -7.88 -1.05 5.28
C LYS A 74 -8.42 0.07 6.16
N VAL A 75 -8.22 1.29 5.68
CA VAL A 75 -8.78 2.49 6.29
C VAL A 75 -9.60 3.26 5.26
N SER A 76 -10.58 3.99 5.74
CA SER A 76 -11.35 4.94 4.95
C SER A 76 -11.07 6.35 5.46
N SER A 77 -10.89 7.30 4.56
CA SER A 77 -10.56 8.67 4.93
C SER A 77 -11.30 9.69 4.06
N THR A 78 -11.51 10.88 4.60
CA THR A 78 -12.12 11.98 3.84
C THR A 78 -11.11 12.73 2.99
N GLU A 79 -9.83 12.58 3.29
CA GLU A 79 -8.74 13.17 2.51
C GLU A 79 -7.72 12.10 2.16
N LEU A 80 -7.24 12.13 0.92
CA LEU A 80 -6.17 11.24 0.47
C LEU A 80 -5.24 12.00 -0.46
N THR A 81 -3.98 12.10 -0.06
CA THR A 81 -2.93 12.72 -0.87
C THR A 81 -2.09 11.62 -1.49
N LEU A 82 -1.99 11.60 -2.82
CA LEU A 82 -1.14 10.66 -3.54
C LEU A 82 0.27 11.23 -3.59
N MET A 83 1.20 10.59 -2.90
CA MET A 83 2.56 11.12 -2.72
C MET A 83 3.53 10.61 -3.79
N HIS A 84 3.63 9.30 -3.94
CA HIS A 84 4.59 8.68 -4.86
C HIS A 84 4.03 7.43 -5.50
N GLU A 85 4.19 7.29 -6.81
CA GLU A 85 3.95 6.02 -7.49
C GLU A 85 5.09 5.06 -7.14
N ILE A 86 4.76 3.92 -6.55
CA ILE A 86 5.77 2.96 -6.08
C ILE A 86 5.79 1.66 -6.89
N GLY A 87 4.73 1.39 -7.66
CA GLY A 87 4.62 0.17 -8.46
C GLY A 87 4.56 -1.10 -7.62
N ILE A 88 4.55 -2.24 -8.30
CA ILE A 88 4.56 -3.55 -7.61
C ILE A 88 5.85 -3.74 -6.80
N GLU A 89 6.97 -3.26 -7.32
CA GLU A 89 8.24 -3.30 -6.61
C GLU A 89 8.15 -2.63 -5.25
N GLY A 90 7.56 -1.44 -5.22
CA GLY A 90 7.37 -0.70 -3.98
C GLY A 90 6.45 -1.40 -3.00
N ILE A 91 5.37 -2.00 -3.48
CA ILE A 91 4.45 -2.78 -2.65
C ILE A 91 5.18 -3.93 -1.97
N LEU A 92 5.98 -4.69 -2.72
CA LEU A 92 6.72 -5.83 -2.17
C LEU A 92 7.82 -5.37 -1.21
N THR A 93 8.54 -4.32 -1.56
CA THR A 93 9.64 -3.78 -0.74
C THR A 93 9.14 -3.26 0.60
N TRP A 94 8.14 -2.40 0.59
CA TRP A 94 7.57 -1.83 1.81
C TRP A 94 6.83 -2.87 2.64
N GLY A 95 6.16 -3.82 1.98
CA GLY A 95 5.53 -4.94 2.66
C GLY A 95 6.54 -5.81 3.38
N TYR A 96 7.67 -6.13 2.74
CA TYR A 96 8.75 -6.88 3.38
C TYR A 96 9.34 -6.11 4.56
N ALA A 97 9.66 -4.83 4.37
CA ALA A 97 10.23 -3.98 5.43
C ALA A 97 9.31 -3.91 6.65
N MET A 98 8.01 -3.84 6.45
CA MET A 98 7.04 -3.86 7.55
C MET A 98 7.07 -5.18 8.31
N HIS A 99 7.17 -6.30 7.60
CA HIS A 99 7.20 -7.63 8.24
C HIS A 99 8.47 -7.89 9.03
N ILE A 100 9.65 -7.47 8.54
CA ILE A 100 10.89 -7.66 9.30
C ILE A 100 10.95 -6.81 10.57
N GLY A 101 10.14 -5.78 10.66
CA GLY A 101 9.99 -4.97 11.87
C GLY A 101 9.14 -5.60 12.95
N ARG A 102 8.48 -6.74 12.68
CA ARG A 102 7.63 -7.43 13.64
C ARG A 102 8.41 -8.53 14.36
N GLU A 103 8.27 -8.58 15.69
CA GLU A 103 8.94 -9.58 16.52
C GLU A 103 8.49 -11.01 16.25
N ASP A 104 7.22 -11.19 15.88
CA ASP A 104 6.60 -12.48 15.61
C ASP A 104 6.94 -13.03 14.22
N PHE A 105 7.64 -12.28 13.38
CA PHE A 105 7.96 -12.71 12.03
C PHE A 105 9.20 -13.60 12.06
N ALA A 106 9.01 -14.92 11.92
CA ALA A 106 10.07 -15.90 12.03
C ALA A 106 11.16 -15.72 10.95
N GLU A 107 12.41 -15.97 11.31
CA GLU A 107 13.56 -15.80 10.40
C GLU A 107 13.43 -16.64 9.11
N SER A 108 12.89 -17.85 9.22
CA SER A 108 12.62 -18.69 8.05
C SER A 108 11.63 -18.06 7.08
N ASN A 109 10.60 -17.39 7.62
CA ASN A 109 9.60 -16.69 6.82
C ASN A 109 10.18 -15.42 6.18
N LYS A 110 11.05 -14.72 6.89
CA LYS A 110 11.76 -13.56 6.35
C LYS A 110 12.59 -13.95 5.13
N ARG A 111 13.34 -15.02 5.22
CA ARG A 111 14.17 -15.54 4.12
C ARG A 111 13.31 -15.97 2.92
N ARG A 112 12.19 -16.64 3.19
CA ARG A 112 11.25 -17.08 2.14
C ARG A 112 10.67 -15.88 1.41
N PHE A 113 10.19 -14.88 2.15
CA PHE A 113 9.64 -13.65 1.59
C PHE A 113 10.69 -12.89 0.79
N TRP A 114 11.91 -12.82 1.33
CA TRP A 114 13.06 -12.19 0.68
C TRP A 114 13.36 -12.80 -0.68
N ARG A 115 13.44 -14.13 -0.75
CA ARG A 115 13.67 -14.82 -2.02
C ARG A 115 12.57 -14.55 -3.03
N HIS A 116 11.35 -14.50 -2.56
CA HIS A 116 10.19 -14.25 -3.41
C HIS A 116 10.22 -12.82 -3.97
N ALA A 117 10.50 -11.84 -3.13
CA ALA A 117 10.65 -10.45 -3.55
C ALA A 117 11.81 -10.29 -4.54
N THR A 118 12.92 -10.99 -4.32
CA THR A 118 14.08 -10.99 -5.19
C THR A 118 13.74 -11.54 -6.58
N ALA A 119 12.98 -12.63 -6.64
CA ALA A 119 12.57 -13.23 -7.90
C ALA A 119 11.59 -12.35 -8.67
N SER A 120 10.79 -11.55 -7.97
CA SER A 120 9.75 -10.72 -8.57
C SER A 120 10.23 -9.32 -8.96
N CYS A 121 11.30 -8.83 -8.34
CA CYS A 121 11.66 -7.43 -8.46
C CYS A 121 13.09 -7.12 -7.98
N GLY A 122 13.96 -6.72 -8.90
CA GLY A 122 15.34 -6.35 -8.58
C GLY A 122 15.47 -5.14 -7.67
N TYR A 123 14.52 -4.22 -7.73
CA TYR A 123 14.53 -3.03 -6.89
C TYR A 123 14.35 -3.35 -5.41
N ALA A 124 13.54 -4.35 -5.10
CA ALA A 124 13.28 -4.76 -3.73
C ALA A 124 14.54 -5.33 -3.04
N ILE A 125 15.51 -5.84 -3.81
CA ILE A 125 16.72 -6.49 -3.29
C ILE A 125 17.54 -5.53 -2.42
N SER A 126 17.90 -4.37 -2.95
CA SER A 126 18.79 -3.45 -2.23
C SER A 126 18.14 -2.89 -0.96
N ILE A 127 16.87 -2.55 -1.02
CA ILE A 127 16.16 -2.02 0.16
C ILE A 127 16.01 -3.10 1.24
N CYS A 128 15.73 -4.34 0.84
CA CYS A 128 15.63 -5.44 1.79
C CYS A 128 17.00 -5.79 2.41
N GLU A 129 18.09 -5.69 1.66
CA GLU A 129 19.44 -5.85 2.18
C GLU A 129 19.76 -4.78 3.21
N ASP A 130 19.46 -3.53 2.91
CA ASP A 130 19.65 -2.42 3.84
C ASP A 130 18.83 -2.63 5.13
N ALA A 131 17.60 -3.09 5.01
CA ALA A 131 16.76 -3.39 6.16
C ALA A 131 17.31 -4.54 7.01
N ARG A 132 18.00 -5.52 6.40
CA ARG A 132 18.65 -6.62 7.12
C ARG A 132 19.91 -6.19 7.84
N ALA A 133 20.63 -5.23 7.30
CA ALA A 133 21.87 -4.73 7.88
C ALA A 133 21.62 -3.90 9.16
N LYS A 134 20.42 -3.44 9.34
CA LYS A 134 20.02 -2.68 10.54
C LYS A 134 19.41 -3.58 11.60
#